data_4947f6b571a056147b03d42c29432a50
#
_entry.id   4947f6b571a056147b03d42c29432a50
#
_cell.length_a   1.000
_cell.length_b   1.000
_cell.length_c   1.000
_cell.angle_alpha   90.00
_cell.angle_beta   90.00
_cell.angle_gamma   90.00
#
_symmetry.space_group_name_H-M   'P 1'
#
loop_
_entity.id
_entity.type
_entity.pdbx_description
1 polymer ?
#
loop_
_entity_poly.entity_id
_entity_poly.type
_entity_poly.pdbx_seq_one_letter_code
_entity_poly.pdbx_strand_id
1 'polypeptide(L)'
;MIWNLNQVNFRDFGTILPEKEKRTVQVNHHSIPLIPANTCVYQSVADTWLSSESGQTILSVSEDGEHYRDFYLDKAIWLRKGIWFALTAFQGRSAVQMAGYSLPREVEVRAAVGNFEIRPALKIDCLYTFFYHEKEQGFVFPGEAHPMMELIYVDQGTLHSVAEGQDLVLNQGDMVLYGPDQW
;
A
#
# COMPACT_ATOMS: atom_id res chain seq x y z
N MET A 1 -7.60 -6.81 -8.09
CA MET A 1 -6.22 -6.93 -7.53
C MET A 1 -5.67 -5.53 -7.29
N ILE A 2 -5.17 -5.25 -6.08
CA ILE A 2 -4.60 -3.93 -5.74
C ILE A 2 -3.09 -4.01 -5.89
N TRP A 3 -2.51 -3.07 -6.61
CA TRP A 3 -1.08 -3.03 -6.94
C TRP A 3 -0.34 -2.05 -6.05
N ASN A 4 0.93 -2.33 -5.78
CA ASN A 4 1.84 -1.34 -5.21
C ASN A 4 2.20 -0.30 -6.27
N LEU A 5 2.27 0.98 -5.87
CA LEU A 5 2.71 2.05 -6.75
C LEU A 5 4.20 1.92 -7.06
N ASN A 6 4.52 1.65 -8.33
CA ASN A 6 5.88 1.76 -8.86
C ASN A 6 5.84 2.32 -10.27
N GLN A 7 6.97 2.85 -10.73
CA GLN A 7 7.04 3.57 -12.01
C GLN A 7 6.70 2.68 -13.22
N VAL A 8 6.90 1.37 -13.13
CA VAL A 8 6.64 0.45 -14.25
C VAL A 8 5.14 0.25 -14.46
N ASN A 9 4.38 0.01 -13.39
CA ASN A 9 2.95 -0.29 -13.47
C ASN A 9 2.06 0.96 -13.48
N PHE A 10 2.60 2.14 -13.14
CA PHE A 10 1.87 3.41 -13.07
C PHE A 10 2.18 4.37 -14.23
N ARG A 11 3.17 4.08 -15.06
CA ARG A 11 3.65 4.97 -16.14
C ARG A 11 2.58 5.42 -17.14
N ASP A 12 1.54 4.59 -17.34
CA ASP A 12 0.46 4.90 -18.29
C ASP A 12 -0.49 5.96 -17.74
N PHE A 13 -0.53 6.16 -16.44
CA PHE A 13 -1.42 7.10 -15.74
C PHE A 13 -0.70 8.37 -15.28
N GLY A 14 0.60 8.29 -15.02
CA GLY A 14 1.32 9.41 -14.45
C GLY A 14 2.74 9.10 -14.02
N THR A 15 3.21 9.88 -13.04
CA THR A 15 4.58 9.78 -12.51
C THR A 15 4.56 9.73 -10.98
N ILE A 16 5.36 8.85 -10.41
CA ILE A 16 5.58 8.77 -8.98
C ILE A 16 6.68 9.76 -8.60
N LEU A 17 6.44 10.54 -7.55
CA LEU A 17 7.41 11.52 -7.06
C LEU A 17 8.28 10.91 -5.97
N PRO A 18 9.60 11.20 -5.98
CA PRO A 18 10.46 10.87 -4.87
C PRO A 18 10.06 11.66 -3.61
N GLU A 19 10.19 11.06 -2.43
CA GLU A 19 9.74 11.61 -1.13
C GLU A 19 10.24 13.04 -0.82
N LYS A 20 11.32 13.46 -1.45
CA LYS A 20 11.97 14.78 -1.21
C LYS A 20 11.49 15.91 -2.10
N GLU A 21 10.69 15.65 -3.13
CA GLU A 21 10.17 16.70 -4.02
C GLU A 21 8.82 17.25 -3.54
N LYS A 22 8.81 17.96 -2.44
CA LYS A 22 7.75 18.95 -2.16
C LYS A 22 7.96 20.12 -3.12
N ARG A 23 7.44 20.04 -4.33
CA ARG A 23 7.46 21.18 -5.25
C ARG A 23 6.57 22.28 -4.67
N THR A 24 7.17 23.41 -4.34
CA THR A 24 6.49 24.67 -4.05
C THR A 24 5.92 25.21 -5.37
N VAL A 25 4.89 24.60 -5.88
CA VAL A 25 4.13 25.16 -7.00
C VAL A 25 2.95 25.93 -6.40
N GLN A 26 2.71 27.15 -6.87
CA GLN A 26 1.47 27.87 -6.55
C GLN A 26 0.30 27.14 -7.20
N VAL A 27 -0.27 26.20 -6.47
CA VAL A 27 -1.39 25.37 -6.90
C VAL A 27 -2.50 25.43 -5.85
N ASN A 28 -3.71 25.23 -6.29
CA ASN A 28 -4.85 25.08 -5.38
C ASN A 28 -4.70 23.74 -4.63
N HIS A 29 -4.61 23.77 -3.33
CA HIS A 29 -4.54 22.59 -2.48
C HIS A 29 -5.89 22.32 -1.84
N HIS A 30 -6.34 21.08 -1.91
CA HIS A 30 -7.55 20.61 -1.24
C HIS A 30 -7.25 19.32 -0.48
N SER A 31 -7.70 19.26 0.77
CA SER A 31 -7.78 18.00 1.52
C SER A 31 -9.16 17.39 1.28
N ILE A 32 -9.18 16.15 0.83
CA ILE A 32 -10.39 15.39 0.57
C ILE A 32 -10.53 14.32 1.65
N PRO A 33 -11.47 14.50 2.59
CA PRO A 33 -11.79 13.47 3.55
C PRO A 33 -12.56 12.33 2.86
N LEU A 34 -12.13 11.10 3.09
CA LEU A 34 -12.72 9.91 2.54
C LEU A 34 -13.33 9.06 3.65
N ILE A 35 -14.49 8.53 3.40
CA ILE A 35 -15.18 7.57 4.25
C ILE A 35 -15.45 6.29 3.44
N PRO A 36 -15.47 5.10 4.08
CA PRO A 36 -15.84 3.87 3.40
C PRO A 36 -17.20 3.98 2.71
N ALA A 37 -17.33 3.31 1.57
CA ALA A 37 -18.54 3.24 0.75
C ALA A 37 -19.01 4.56 0.11
N ASN A 38 -18.24 5.64 0.21
CA ASN A 38 -18.51 6.87 -0.54
C ASN A 38 -17.37 7.14 -1.51
N THR A 39 -17.54 6.74 -2.75
CA THR A 39 -16.52 6.86 -3.80
C THR A 39 -17.01 7.82 -4.86
N CYS A 40 -16.31 8.95 -5.01
CA CYS A 40 -16.50 9.86 -6.13
C CYS A 40 -15.48 9.56 -7.23
N VAL A 41 -15.90 9.64 -8.47
CA VAL A 41 -15.05 9.51 -9.64
C VAL A 41 -14.75 10.88 -10.20
N TYR A 42 -13.49 11.11 -10.51
CA TYR A 42 -12.98 12.37 -11.06
C TYR A 42 -12.30 12.14 -12.40
N GLN A 43 -12.27 13.19 -13.21
CA GLN A 43 -11.41 13.25 -14.37
C GLN A 43 -10.45 14.42 -14.24
N SER A 44 -9.16 14.16 -14.39
CA SER A 44 -8.13 15.19 -14.36
C SER A 44 -8.21 16.07 -15.60
N VAL A 45 -8.53 17.36 -15.41
CA VAL A 45 -8.62 18.35 -16.50
C VAL A 45 -7.25 18.98 -16.80
N ALA A 46 -6.32 18.85 -15.89
CA ALA A 46 -4.91 19.20 -16.00
C ALA A 46 -4.12 18.17 -15.20
N ASP A 47 -2.79 18.21 -15.26
CA ASP A 47 -1.97 17.35 -14.42
C ASP A 47 -2.33 17.60 -12.94
N THR A 48 -2.64 16.53 -12.24
CA THR A 48 -3.17 16.55 -10.89
C THR A 48 -2.23 15.85 -9.93
N TRP A 49 -1.80 16.55 -8.89
CA TRP A 49 -1.00 15.99 -7.82
C TRP A 49 -1.88 15.36 -6.75
N LEU A 50 -1.52 14.17 -6.30
CA LEU A 50 -2.18 13.45 -5.20
C LEU A 50 -1.14 12.94 -4.22
N SER A 51 -1.47 13.00 -2.92
CA SER A 51 -0.68 12.39 -1.86
C SER A 51 -1.58 11.97 -0.71
N SER A 52 -1.30 10.84 -0.08
CA SER A 52 -1.98 10.45 1.16
C SER A 52 -1.64 11.45 2.26
N GLU A 53 -2.64 11.92 2.97
CA GLU A 53 -2.51 12.81 4.15
C GLU A 53 -2.67 12.00 5.44
N SER A 54 -3.63 11.09 5.48
CA SER A 54 -3.87 10.21 6.62
C SER A 54 -4.65 8.96 6.21
N GLY A 55 -4.51 7.89 6.99
CA GLY A 55 -5.15 6.61 6.73
C GLY A 55 -4.63 5.93 5.48
N GLN A 56 -5.33 4.90 5.03
CA GLN A 56 -5.00 4.13 3.83
C GLN A 56 -6.01 4.42 2.73
N THR A 57 -5.52 4.73 1.55
CA THR A 57 -6.35 5.05 0.38
C THR A 57 -6.01 4.15 -0.79
N ILE A 58 -7.04 3.65 -1.45
CA ILE A 58 -6.93 3.02 -2.76
C ILE A 58 -7.20 4.09 -3.82
N LEU A 59 -6.28 4.20 -4.75
CA LEU A 59 -6.41 4.98 -5.96
C LEU A 59 -6.77 4.06 -7.12
N SER A 60 -7.95 4.22 -7.68
CA SER A 60 -8.38 3.54 -8.91
C SER A 60 -8.18 4.49 -10.07
N VAL A 61 -7.46 4.09 -11.11
CA VAL A 61 -7.17 4.93 -12.30
C VAL A 61 -7.54 4.24 -13.59
N SER A 62 -7.98 5.02 -14.56
CA SER A 62 -8.40 4.56 -15.89
C SER A 62 -8.11 5.60 -16.95
N GLU A 63 -7.80 5.16 -18.17
CA GLU A 63 -7.66 6.02 -19.35
C GLU A 63 -9.02 6.25 -20.05
N ASP A 64 -9.95 5.31 -19.93
CA ASP A 64 -11.24 5.32 -20.63
C ASP A 64 -12.48 5.56 -19.72
N GLY A 65 -12.28 5.49 -18.41
CA GLY A 65 -13.36 5.59 -17.42
C GLY A 65 -14.17 4.31 -17.24
N GLU A 66 -13.75 3.20 -17.84
CA GLU A 66 -14.44 1.90 -17.78
C GLU A 66 -13.54 0.81 -17.18
N HIS A 67 -12.26 0.77 -17.54
CA HIS A 67 -11.30 -0.23 -17.11
C HIS A 67 -10.33 0.37 -16.07
N TYR A 68 -10.56 0.07 -14.80
CA TYR A 68 -9.79 0.63 -13.70
C TYR A 68 -8.68 -0.33 -13.23
N ARG A 69 -7.53 0.26 -12.91
CA ARG A 69 -6.46 -0.38 -12.14
C ARG A 69 -6.35 0.28 -10.77
N ASP A 70 -6.18 -0.55 -9.75
CA ASP A 70 -6.22 -0.13 -8.37
C ASP A 70 -4.83 -0.17 -7.76
N PHE A 71 -4.46 0.89 -7.06
CA PHE A 71 -3.16 1.05 -6.43
C PHE A 71 -3.32 1.50 -4.97
N TYR A 72 -2.41 1.07 -4.10
CA TYR A 72 -2.25 1.73 -2.81
C TYR A 72 -1.60 3.09 -3.02
N LEU A 73 -2.25 4.16 -2.53
CA LEU A 73 -1.68 5.51 -2.59
C LEU A 73 -0.73 5.73 -1.41
N ASP A 74 0.44 5.10 -1.46
CA ASP A 74 1.50 5.18 -0.46
C ASP A 74 2.59 6.21 -0.78
N LYS A 75 2.55 6.80 -1.98
CA LYS A 75 3.51 7.80 -2.49
C LYS A 75 2.78 8.96 -3.13
N ALA A 76 3.43 10.12 -3.15
CA ALA A 76 2.94 11.25 -3.92
C ALA A 76 3.10 10.99 -5.42
N ILE A 77 2.11 11.39 -6.20
CA ILE A 77 2.04 11.17 -7.64
C ILE A 77 1.59 12.41 -8.39
N TRP A 78 1.94 12.48 -9.67
CA TRP A 78 1.27 13.30 -10.66
C TRP A 78 0.45 12.39 -11.59
N LEU A 79 -0.88 12.60 -11.64
CA LEU A 79 -1.74 12.06 -12.66
C LEU A 79 -1.70 12.95 -13.89
N ARG A 80 -1.59 12.36 -15.07
CA ARG A 80 -1.70 13.08 -16.34
C ARG A 80 -3.11 13.61 -16.57
N LYS A 81 -3.19 14.70 -17.32
CA LYS A 81 -4.45 15.22 -17.84
C LYS A 81 -5.22 14.12 -18.57
N GLY A 82 -6.54 14.08 -18.38
CA GLY A 82 -7.45 13.14 -19.03
C GLY A 82 -7.70 11.85 -18.27
N ILE A 83 -6.86 11.51 -17.30
CA ILE A 83 -7.02 10.28 -16.49
C ILE A 83 -8.27 10.37 -15.63
N TRP A 84 -9.06 9.32 -15.65
CA TRP A 84 -10.16 9.09 -14.74
C TRP A 84 -9.62 8.46 -13.46
N PHE A 85 -10.07 8.90 -12.32
CA PHE A 85 -9.62 8.34 -11.06
C PHE A 85 -10.69 8.39 -9.98
N ALA A 86 -10.59 7.46 -9.03
CA ALA A 86 -11.39 7.45 -7.81
C ALA A 86 -10.49 7.23 -6.60
N LEU A 87 -10.90 7.79 -5.48
CA LEU A 87 -10.23 7.66 -4.20
C LEU A 87 -11.18 6.97 -3.23
N THR A 88 -10.75 5.86 -2.67
CA THR A 88 -11.57 5.07 -1.73
C THR A 88 -10.80 4.84 -0.44
N ALA A 89 -11.39 5.15 0.69
CA ALA A 89 -10.82 4.81 1.98
C ALA A 89 -10.75 3.30 2.15
N PHE A 90 -9.54 2.81 2.46
CA PHE A 90 -9.30 1.41 2.75
C PHE A 90 -9.25 1.23 4.27
N GLN A 91 -10.19 0.51 4.84
CA GLN A 91 -10.32 0.29 6.29
C GLN A 91 -10.43 1.59 7.13
N GLY A 92 -11.63 2.11 7.27
CA GLY A 92 -11.89 3.29 8.10
C GLY A 92 -11.83 4.61 7.32
N ARG A 93 -11.45 5.69 7.98
CA ARG A 93 -11.34 7.01 7.37
C ARG A 93 -9.94 7.24 6.84
N SER A 94 -9.84 7.93 5.72
CA SER A 94 -8.57 8.44 5.20
C SER A 94 -8.73 9.86 4.67
N ALA A 95 -7.62 10.53 4.39
CA ALA A 95 -7.61 11.82 3.72
C ALA A 95 -6.51 11.87 2.66
N VAL A 96 -6.79 12.56 1.56
CA VAL A 96 -5.87 12.75 0.45
C VAL A 96 -5.74 14.22 0.15
N GLN A 97 -4.52 14.70 0.05
CA GLN A 97 -4.22 16.00 -0.51
C GLN A 97 -4.25 15.95 -2.03
N MET A 98 -5.01 16.86 -2.63
CA MET A 98 -5.10 17.04 -4.07
C MET A 98 -4.63 18.44 -4.42
N ALA A 99 -3.81 18.58 -5.44
CA ALA A 99 -3.33 19.86 -5.92
C ALA A 99 -3.19 19.89 -7.46
N GLY A 100 -3.32 21.06 -8.05
CA GLY A 100 -3.16 21.25 -9.49
C GLY A 100 -3.49 22.67 -9.92
N TYR A 101 -3.13 23.02 -11.15
CA TYR A 101 -3.52 24.31 -11.74
C TYR A 101 -5.03 24.43 -11.90
N SER A 102 -5.69 23.31 -12.14
CA SER A 102 -7.15 23.20 -12.20
C SER A 102 -7.57 21.96 -11.43
N LEU A 103 -8.59 22.08 -10.60
CA LEU A 103 -9.12 20.93 -9.88
C LEU A 103 -9.77 19.95 -10.85
N PRO A 104 -9.65 18.65 -10.59
CA PRO A 104 -10.36 17.64 -11.35
C PRO A 104 -11.86 17.85 -11.30
N ARG A 105 -12.51 17.44 -12.39
CA ARG A 105 -13.97 17.49 -12.48
C ARG A 105 -14.54 16.18 -11.94
N GLU A 106 -15.49 16.27 -11.02
CA GLU A 106 -16.31 15.13 -10.65
C GLU A 106 -17.17 14.69 -11.85
N VAL A 107 -17.25 13.41 -12.06
CA VAL A 107 -17.94 12.82 -13.22
C VAL A 107 -18.85 11.67 -12.77
N GLU A 108 -19.83 11.38 -13.59
CA GLU A 108 -20.72 10.26 -13.34
C GLU A 108 -19.96 8.92 -13.39
N VAL A 109 -20.27 8.04 -12.46
CA VAL A 109 -19.68 6.69 -12.38
C VAL A 109 -20.20 5.83 -13.52
N ARG A 110 -19.32 5.36 -14.39
CA ARG A 110 -19.65 4.51 -15.53
C ARG A 110 -19.40 3.02 -15.28
N ALA A 111 -18.55 2.72 -14.31
CA ALA A 111 -18.20 1.35 -13.94
C ALA A 111 -18.14 1.20 -12.42
N ALA A 112 -18.23 -0.03 -11.93
CA ALA A 112 -18.09 -0.30 -10.50
C ALA A 112 -16.66 0.03 -10.04
N VAL A 113 -16.51 1.07 -9.22
CA VAL A 113 -15.25 1.54 -8.66
C VAL A 113 -15.38 1.60 -7.14
N GLY A 114 -14.31 1.22 -6.44
CA GLY A 114 -14.25 1.38 -4.98
C GLY A 114 -14.97 0.31 -4.17
N ASN A 115 -15.58 -0.67 -4.79
CA ASN A 115 -16.15 -1.83 -4.09
C ASN A 115 -15.09 -2.91 -3.90
N PHE A 116 -14.23 -2.73 -2.91
CA PHE A 116 -13.21 -3.71 -2.57
C PHE A 116 -13.69 -4.65 -1.47
N GLU A 117 -14.05 -5.87 -1.82
CA GLU A 117 -14.18 -6.95 -0.84
C GLU A 117 -12.79 -7.57 -0.64
N ILE A 118 -12.07 -7.09 0.38
CA ILE A 118 -10.77 -7.64 0.73
C ILE A 118 -10.97 -8.69 1.81
N ARG A 119 -10.73 -9.93 1.43
CA ARG A 119 -10.65 -11.05 2.38
C ARG A 119 -9.18 -11.28 2.68
N PRO A 120 -8.71 -10.95 3.89
CA PRO A 120 -7.32 -11.20 4.24
C PRO A 120 -7.05 -12.71 4.23
N ALA A 121 -5.95 -13.10 3.59
CA ALA A 121 -5.48 -14.48 3.66
C ALA A 121 -4.90 -14.81 5.06
N LEU A 122 -4.41 -13.79 5.74
CA LEU A 122 -3.92 -13.85 7.11
C LEU A 122 -4.49 -12.68 7.90
N LYS A 123 -5.04 -12.96 9.08
CA LYS A 123 -5.51 -11.96 10.05
C LYS A 123 -4.86 -12.24 11.39
N ILE A 124 -4.19 -11.24 11.95
CA ILE A 124 -3.61 -11.29 13.29
C ILE A 124 -4.55 -10.55 14.23
N ASP A 125 -5.25 -11.28 15.10
CA ASP A 125 -6.19 -10.70 16.05
C ASP A 125 -5.49 -10.18 17.33
N CYS A 126 -4.36 -10.78 17.70
CA CYS A 126 -3.60 -10.40 18.87
C CYS A 126 -2.12 -10.59 18.65
N LEU A 127 -1.33 -9.59 19.03
CA LEU A 127 0.13 -9.66 19.10
C LEU A 127 0.52 -9.68 20.58
N TYR A 128 1.05 -10.82 21.07
CA TYR A 128 1.43 -10.97 22.46
C TYR A 128 2.79 -10.33 22.77
N THR A 129 3.75 -10.52 21.86
CA THR A 129 5.12 -10.04 22.02
C THR A 129 5.66 -9.56 20.67
N PHE A 130 6.53 -8.57 20.72
CA PHE A 130 7.30 -8.10 19.58
C PHE A 130 8.74 -7.89 20.03
N PHE A 131 9.68 -8.50 19.31
CA PHE A 131 11.11 -8.35 19.55
C PHE A 131 11.82 -7.91 18.28
N TYR A 132 12.78 -7.01 18.43
CA TYR A 132 13.77 -6.71 17.41
C TYR A 132 15.14 -7.13 17.95
N HIS A 133 15.79 -8.05 17.26
CA HIS A 133 17.08 -8.59 17.67
C HIS A 133 18.13 -8.37 16.59
N GLU A 134 19.23 -7.73 16.98
CA GLU A 134 20.46 -7.73 16.20
C GLU A 134 21.38 -8.83 16.74
N LYS A 135 21.85 -9.71 15.87
CA LYS A 135 22.75 -10.82 16.21
C LYS A 135 23.97 -10.77 15.30
N GLU A 136 25.12 -11.10 15.88
CA GLU A 136 26.38 -11.21 15.14
C GLU A 136 26.37 -12.46 14.26
N GLN A 137 27.25 -12.45 13.24
CA GLN A 137 27.45 -13.60 12.36
C GLN A 137 27.85 -14.84 13.19
N GLY A 138 27.20 -15.96 12.92
CA GLY A 138 27.44 -17.23 13.62
C GLY A 138 26.66 -17.39 14.91
N PHE A 139 25.75 -16.46 15.24
CA PHE A 139 24.82 -16.70 16.35
C PHE A 139 23.95 -17.92 16.05
N VAL A 140 23.84 -18.81 17.05
CA VAL A 140 23.01 -20.01 17.00
C VAL A 140 21.98 -19.95 18.12
N PHE A 141 20.72 -20.07 17.76
CA PHE A 141 19.62 -20.23 18.71
C PHE A 141 19.34 -21.72 18.92
N PRO A 142 19.22 -22.19 20.17
CA PRO A 142 19.07 -23.63 20.45
C PRO A 142 17.73 -24.22 20.02
N GLY A 143 16.79 -23.38 19.58
CA GLY A 143 15.44 -23.78 19.24
C GLY A 143 14.49 -23.77 20.43
N GLU A 144 13.22 -23.63 20.16
CA GLU A 144 12.11 -23.73 21.12
C GLU A 144 10.83 -24.13 20.39
N ALA A 145 9.86 -24.63 21.13
CA ALA A 145 8.51 -24.82 20.67
C ALA A 145 7.53 -24.19 21.66
N HIS A 146 6.51 -23.53 21.16
CA HIS A 146 5.50 -22.87 21.98
C HIS A 146 4.12 -22.93 21.31
N PRO A 147 3.02 -22.82 22.05
CA PRO A 147 1.66 -22.98 21.52
C PRO A 147 1.15 -21.77 20.70
N MET A 148 2.01 -20.81 20.40
CA MET A 148 1.68 -19.61 19.63
C MET A 148 2.27 -19.68 18.23
N MET A 149 1.66 -18.97 17.29
CA MET A 149 2.29 -18.73 16.00
C MET A 149 3.41 -17.70 16.16
N GLU A 150 4.51 -17.89 15.45
CA GLU A 150 5.64 -16.96 15.41
C GLU A 150 5.85 -16.46 13.98
N LEU A 151 5.94 -15.14 13.83
CA LEU A 151 6.28 -14.49 12.59
C LEU A 151 7.67 -13.88 12.68
N ILE A 152 8.59 -14.33 11.85
CA ILE A 152 9.92 -13.75 11.73
C ILE A 152 10.04 -12.99 10.41
N TYR A 153 10.55 -11.77 10.48
CA TYR A 153 10.93 -10.95 9.35
C TYR A 153 12.42 -10.65 9.41
N VAL A 154 13.14 -10.83 8.31
CA VAL A 154 14.57 -10.54 8.22
C VAL A 154 14.76 -9.11 7.68
N ASP A 155 15.05 -8.17 8.58
CA ASP A 155 15.29 -6.78 8.23
C ASP A 155 16.65 -6.59 7.53
N GLN A 156 17.69 -7.31 7.98
CA GLN A 156 19.03 -7.24 7.40
C GLN A 156 19.76 -8.59 7.54
N GLY A 157 20.55 -8.95 6.53
CA GLY A 157 21.38 -10.16 6.53
C GLY A 157 20.64 -11.41 6.09
N THR A 158 21.05 -12.56 6.65
CA THR A 158 20.51 -13.88 6.31
C THR A 158 20.27 -14.68 7.58
N LEU A 159 19.11 -15.32 7.68
CA LEU A 159 18.75 -16.23 8.73
C LEU A 159 18.64 -17.66 8.16
N HIS A 160 19.35 -18.61 8.80
CA HIS A 160 19.14 -20.03 8.58
C HIS A 160 18.24 -20.56 9.68
N SER A 161 17.15 -21.18 9.31
CA SER A 161 16.19 -21.76 10.26
C SER A 161 15.93 -23.21 9.91
N VAL A 162 15.77 -24.05 10.94
CA VAL A 162 15.35 -25.44 10.81
C VAL A 162 14.05 -25.61 11.58
N ALA A 163 13.00 -26.01 10.89
CA ALA A 163 11.71 -26.31 11.53
C ALA A 163 11.19 -27.64 10.97
N GLU A 164 10.80 -28.54 11.88
CA GLU A 164 10.31 -29.88 11.50
C GLU A 164 11.25 -30.64 10.54
N GLY A 165 12.56 -30.42 10.71
CA GLY A 165 13.58 -31.03 9.85
C GLY A 165 13.71 -30.43 8.45
N GLN A 166 13.06 -29.30 8.19
CA GLN A 166 13.21 -28.55 6.95
C GLN A 166 14.18 -27.38 7.15
N ASP A 167 15.19 -27.31 6.29
CA ASP A 167 16.12 -26.19 6.24
C ASP A 167 15.53 -25.03 5.42
N LEU A 168 15.48 -23.86 6.03
CA LEU A 168 15.05 -22.62 5.42
C LEU A 168 16.17 -21.60 5.44
N VAL A 169 16.39 -20.94 4.33
CA VAL A 169 17.30 -19.79 4.22
C VAL A 169 16.49 -18.56 3.90
N LEU A 170 16.44 -17.63 4.84
CA LEU A 170 15.71 -16.37 4.71
C LEU A 170 16.72 -15.24 4.53
N ASN A 171 16.55 -14.48 3.46
CA ASN A 171 17.37 -13.31 3.18
C ASN A 171 16.64 -12.03 3.63
N GLN A 172 17.34 -10.93 3.59
CA GLN A 172 16.75 -9.61 3.85
C GLN A 172 15.45 -9.41 3.05
N GLY A 173 14.38 -9.04 3.74
CA GLY A 173 13.04 -8.86 3.19
C GLY A 173 12.16 -10.11 3.20
N ASP A 174 12.72 -11.27 3.51
CA ASP A 174 11.94 -12.50 3.63
C ASP A 174 11.21 -12.57 4.98
N MET A 175 10.13 -13.34 4.98
CA MET A 175 9.29 -13.55 6.14
C MET A 175 8.92 -15.04 6.24
N VAL A 176 8.91 -15.56 7.44
CA VAL A 176 8.42 -16.92 7.74
C VAL A 176 7.41 -16.89 8.86
N LEU A 177 6.40 -17.73 8.76
CA LEU A 177 5.39 -17.94 9.78
C LEU A 177 5.48 -19.38 10.27
N TYR A 178 5.80 -19.56 11.54
CA TYR A 178 5.79 -20.86 12.20
C TYR A 178 4.44 -21.13 12.84
N GLY A 179 3.98 -22.35 12.72
CA GLY A 179 2.77 -22.80 13.40
C GLY A 179 3.00 -23.05 14.90
N PRO A 180 1.92 -23.23 15.66
CA PRO A 180 2.03 -23.65 17.05
C PRO A 180 2.76 -24.98 17.19
N ASP A 181 3.58 -25.11 18.25
CA ASP A 181 4.28 -26.34 18.65
C ASP A 181 5.24 -26.93 17.58
N GLN A 182 5.62 -26.16 16.55
CA GLN A 182 6.69 -26.53 15.64
C GLN A 182 8.06 -26.43 16.33
N TRP A 183 8.89 -27.46 16.09
CA TRP A 183 10.27 -27.54 16.62
C TRP A 183 11.29 -27.39 15.50
#